data_f00add20eea7c029f71032723e5bed46
#
_entry.id   f00add20eea7c029f71032723e5bed46
#
_cell.length_a   1.000
_cell.length_b   1.000
_cell.length_c   1.000
_cell.angle_alpha   90.00
_cell.angle_beta   90.00
_cell.angle_gamma   90.00
#
_symmetry.space_group_name_H-M   'P 1'
#
loop_
_entity.id
_entity.type
_entity.pdbx_description
1 polymer ?
#
loop_
_entity_poly.entity_id
_entity_poly.type
_entity_poly.pdbx_seq_one_letter_code
_entity_poly.pdbx_strand_id
1 'polypeptide(L)'
;EDHVTYPITKSLVRRLTPLEYERLQGYPDGWTDLGEWTDTKGKVHQTSDSARYKALGNSIALPPWRFVLSRLNAYLTEHTMASLFDGIGGFPLIWQELNGSGKCLWASEIEEFPMAVTKIRFGEE
;
A
#
# COMPACT_ATOMS: atom_id res chain seq x y z
N GLU A 1 16.71 -11.32 -6.83
CA GLU A 1 16.35 -12.69 -6.59
C GLU A 1 15.77 -12.87 -5.23
N ASP A 2 14.46 -12.93 -5.22
CA ASP A 2 13.70 -12.65 -4.01
C ASP A 2 13.16 -13.93 -3.38
N HIS A 3 13.39 -15.06 -4.04
CA HIS A 3 12.95 -16.37 -3.58
C HIS A 3 14.14 -17.23 -3.16
N VAL A 4 14.48 -17.16 -1.88
CA VAL A 4 15.49 -18.04 -1.31
C VAL A 4 14.79 -19.15 -0.53
N THR A 5 15.10 -20.38 -0.89
CA THR A 5 14.58 -21.57 -0.22
C THR A 5 15.67 -22.24 0.58
N TYR A 6 15.43 -22.47 1.87
CA TYR A 6 16.36 -23.11 2.78
C TYR A 6 15.82 -24.45 3.25
N PRO A 7 16.54 -25.54 3.05
CA PRO A 7 16.14 -26.83 3.62
C PRO A 7 16.37 -26.85 5.14
N ILE A 8 15.33 -27.20 5.88
CA ILE A 8 15.41 -27.47 7.31
C ILE A 8 14.87 -28.87 7.55
N THR A 9 15.75 -29.85 7.79
CA THR A 9 15.38 -31.25 7.88
C THR A 9 14.60 -31.73 6.64
N LYS A 10 13.33 -32.07 6.77
CA LYS A 10 12.43 -32.41 5.67
C LYS A 10 11.51 -31.25 5.27
N SER A 11 11.70 -30.07 5.85
CA SER A 11 10.92 -28.87 5.60
C SER A 11 11.73 -27.85 4.82
N LEU A 12 11.04 -26.99 4.06
CA LEU A 12 11.63 -25.87 3.34
C LEU A 12 11.16 -24.56 3.96
N VAL A 13 12.09 -23.61 4.11
CA VAL A 13 11.80 -22.23 4.47
C VAL A 13 12.04 -21.36 3.25
N ARG A 14 11.06 -20.53 2.89
CA ARG A 14 11.20 -19.56 1.82
C ARG A 14 10.71 -18.19 2.26
N ARG A 15 11.18 -17.15 1.59
CA ARG A 15 10.61 -15.82 1.72
C ARG A 15 9.24 -15.77 1.04
N LEU A 16 8.34 -15.01 1.63
CA LEU A 16 7.07 -14.69 0.98
C LEU A 16 7.33 -13.74 -0.20
N THR A 17 6.56 -13.89 -1.25
CA THR A 17 6.59 -12.96 -2.39
C THR A 17 5.97 -11.62 -2.02
N PRO A 18 6.24 -10.53 -2.77
CA PRO A 18 5.52 -9.27 -2.56
C PRO A 18 4.00 -9.43 -2.66
N LEU A 19 3.50 -10.22 -3.60
CA LEU A 19 2.08 -10.52 -3.71
C LEU A 19 1.52 -11.18 -2.45
N GLU A 20 2.24 -12.14 -1.87
CA GLU A 20 1.83 -12.78 -0.63
C GLU A 20 1.80 -11.80 0.54
N TYR A 21 2.76 -10.85 0.60
CA TYR A 21 2.73 -9.77 1.60
C TYR A 21 1.56 -8.81 1.39
N GLU A 22 1.25 -8.47 0.15
CA GLU A 22 0.04 -7.68 -0.15
C GLU A 22 -1.21 -8.35 0.41
N ARG A 23 -1.38 -9.64 0.16
CA ARG A 23 -2.51 -10.43 0.67
C ARG A 23 -2.54 -10.50 2.19
N LEU A 24 -1.40 -10.73 2.84
CA LEU A 24 -1.31 -10.78 4.30
C LEU A 24 -1.68 -9.44 4.94
N GLN A 25 -1.32 -8.33 4.33
CA GLN A 25 -1.65 -7.00 4.82
C GLN A 25 -3.04 -6.51 4.39
N GLY A 26 -3.71 -7.25 3.51
CA GLY A 26 -5.06 -6.94 3.08
C GLY A 26 -5.17 -5.95 1.92
N TYR A 27 -4.07 -5.71 1.20
CA TYR A 27 -4.11 -4.94 -0.04
C TYR A 27 -4.65 -5.77 -1.21
N PRO A 28 -5.23 -5.11 -2.22
CA PRO A 28 -5.54 -5.78 -3.47
C PRO A 28 -4.28 -6.37 -4.13
N ASP A 29 -4.44 -7.48 -4.83
CA ASP A 29 -3.34 -8.11 -5.56
C ASP A 29 -2.72 -7.13 -6.56
N GLY A 30 -1.38 -7.07 -6.56
CA GLY A 30 -0.66 -6.20 -7.46
C GLY A 30 -0.64 -4.72 -7.06
N TRP A 31 -1.10 -4.37 -5.86
CA TRP A 31 -1.16 -2.98 -5.38
C TRP A 31 0.17 -2.25 -5.53
N THR A 32 1.28 -2.92 -5.23
CA THR A 32 2.64 -2.37 -5.33
C THR A 32 3.34 -2.70 -6.65
N ASP A 33 2.72 -3.46 -7.53
CA ASP A 33 3.31 -3.80 -8.83
C ASP A 33 2.91 -2.78 -9.88
N LEU A 34 3.76 -1.78 -10.07
CA LEU A 34 3.50 -0.68 -10.99
C LEU A 34 4.05 -0.93 -12.41
N GLY A 35 4.90 -1.96 -12.57
CA GLY A 35 5.67 -2.10 -13.80
C GLY A 35 6.65 -0.93 -13.95
N GLU A 36 6.51 -0.14 -14.99
CA GLU A 36 7.26 1.10 -15.19
C GLU A 36 6.57 2.26 -14.45
N TRP A 37 7.35 3.09 -13.78
CA TRP A 37 6.84 4.27 -13.09
C TRP A 37 7.84 5.43 -13.17
N THR A 38 7.35 6.64 -13.00
CA THR A 38 8.16 7.87 -13.13
C THR A 38 8.20 8.60 -11.79
N ASP A 39 9.39 9.01 -11.38
CA ASP A 39 9.58 9.79 -10.16
C ASP A 39 9.26 11.29 -10.37
N THR A 40 9.31 12.06 -9.29
CA THR A 40 9.01 13.51 -9.32
C THR A 40 9.99 14.32 -10.17
N LYS A 41 11.16 13.75 -10.46
CA LYS A 41 12.18 14.37 -11.31
C LYS A 41 12.04 13.99 -12.79
N GLY A 42 11.04 13.19 -13.13
CA GLY A 42 10.80 12.72 -14.48
C GLY A 42 11.64 11.51 -14.90
N LYS A 43 12.35 10.88 -13.96
CA LYS A 43 13.13 9.68 -14.24
C LYS A 43 12.23 8.45 -14.21
N VAL A 44 12.39 7.60 -15.22
CA VAL A 44 11.65 6.35 -15.36
C VAL A 44 12.37 5.22 -14.61
N HIS A 45 11.60 4.44 -13.87
CA HIS A 45 12.06 3.29 -13.10
C HIS A 45 11.23 2.05 -13.42
N GLN A 46 11.82 0.88 -13.19
CA GLN A 46 11.08 -0.38 -13.15
C GLN A 46 10.78 -0.76 -11.71
N THR A 47 9.60 -1.29 -11.44
CA THR A 47 9.24 -1.77 -10.12
C THR A 47 10.13 -2.95 -9.74
N SER A 48 10.86 -2.81 -8.62
CA SER A 48 11.67 -3.89 -8.07
C SER A 48 10.96 -4.56 -6.90
N ASP A 49 11.26 -5.82 -6.67
CA ASP A 49 10.75 -6.53 -5.50
C ASP A 49 11.26 -5.89 -4.20
N SER A 50 12.49 -5.39 -4.18
CA SER A 50 13.04 -4.66 -3.03
C SER A 50 12.21 -3.43 -2.67
N ALA A 51 11.80 -2.63 -3.64
CA ALA A 51 10.94 -1.47 -3.40
C ALA A 51 9.57 -1.90 -2.87
N ARG A 52 9.01 -2.98 -3.40
CA ARG A 52 7.75 -3.55 -2.94
C ARG A 52 7.85 -4.04 -1.51
N TYR A 53 8.88 -4.81 -1.16
CA TYR A 53 9.11 -5.27 0.21
C TYR A 53 9.26 -4.12 1.20
N LYS A 54 10.03 -3.10 0.84
CA LYS A 54 10.23 -1.92 1.68
C LYS A 54 8.91 -1.17 1.90
N ALA A 55 8.17 -0.93 0.85
CA ALA A 55 6.89 -0.21 0.92
C ALA A 55 5.85 -0.98 1.74
N LEU A 56 5.75 -2.30 1.56
CA LEU A 56 4.86 -3.17 2.32
C LEU A 56 5.29 -3.29 3.78
N GLY A 57 6.60 -3.37 4.04
CA GLY A 57 7.14 -3.43 5.40
C GLY A 57 6.92 -2.16 6.20
N ASN A 58 6.92 -1.00 5.56
CA ASN A 58 6.62 0.30 6.18
C ASN A 58 5.12 0.60 6.26
N SER A 59 4.29 -0.25 5.68
CA SER A 59 2.84 -0.06 5.64
C SER A 59 2.15 -0.66 6.86
N ILE A 60 0.83 -0.52 6.90
CA ILE A 60 -0.04 -1.03 7.95
C ILE A 60 -0.76 -2.30 7.48
N ALA A 61 -1.19 -3.12 8.43
CA ALA A 61 -2.12 -4.20 8.16
C ALA A 61 -3.54 -3.63 8.06
N LEU A 62 -4.19 -3.77 6.91
CA LEU A 62 -5.49 -3.13 6.65
C LEU A 62 -6.66 -3.74 7.46
N PRO A 63 -6.76 -5.08 7.66
CA PRO A 63 -7.93 -5.64 8.33
C PRO A 63 -8.20 -5.08 9.73
N PRO A 64 -7.22 -4.93 10.66
CA PRO A 64 -7.46 -4.30 11.95
C PRO A 64 -7.93 -2.85 11.81
N TRP A 65 -7.35 -2.10 10.87
CA TRP A 65 -7.70 -0.71 10.64
C TRP A 65 -9.05 -0.55 9.96
N ARG A 66 -9.45 -1.47 9.09
CA ARG A 66 -10.84 -1.50 8.59
C ARG A 66 -11.83 -1.61 9.74
N PHE A 67 -11.56 -2.47 10.70
CA PHE A 67 -12.39 -2.61 11.88
C PHE A 67 -12.50 -1.30 12.69
N VAL A 68 -11.37 -0.66 12.96
CA VAL A 68 -11.33 0.60 13.72
C VAL A 68 -12.01 1.73 12.94
N LEU A 69 -11.63 1.91 11.67
CA LEU A 69 -12.13 3.02 10.86
C LEU A 69 -13.61 2.89 10.52
N SER A 70 -14.12 1.67 10.34
CA SER A 70 -15.56 1.47 10.11
C SER A 70 -16.38 1.91 11.32
N ARG A 71 -15.88 1.69 12.53
CA ARG A 71 -16.53 2.15 13.75
C ARG A 71 -16.44 3.66 13.91
N LEU A 72 -15.27 4.23 13.69
CA LEU A 72 -15.08 5.68 13.71
C LEU A 72 -16.00 6.37 12.69
N ASN A 73 -16.07 5.83 11.49
CA ASN A 73 -16.89 6.38 10.41
C ASN A 73 -18.38 6.50 10.78
N ALA A 74 -18.87 5.57 11.58
CA ALA A 74 -20.27 5.58 12.03
C ALA A 74 -20.62 6.77 12.94
N TYR A 75 -19.62 7.37 13.57
CA TYR A 75 -19.82 8.53 14.48
C TYR A 75 -19.57 9.87 13.81
N LEU A 76 -19.05 9.91 12.58
CA LEU A 76 -18.76 11.15 11.88
C LEU A 76 -19.99 11.66 11.12
N THR A 77 -20.16 12.97 11.09
CA THR A 77 -21.17 13.64 10.25
C THR A 77 -20.59 13.97 8.89
N GLU A 78 -19.31 14.32 8.84
CA GLU A 78 -18.53 14.55 7.62
C GLU A 78 -17.56 13.36 7.44
N HIS A 79 -17.56 12.79 6.24
CA HIS A 79 -16.77 11.59 5.94
C HIS A 79 -15.54 11.91 5.08
N THR A 80 -14.84 12.98 5.45
CA THR A 80 -13.58 13.38 4.80
C THR A 80 -12.39 13.02 5.67
N MET A 81 -11.23 12.84 5.03
CA MET A 81 -9.98 12.59 5.71
C MET A 81 -8.80 13.29 5.03
N ALA A 82 -7.70 13.37 5.74
CA ALA A 82 -6.38 13.66 5.21
C ALA A 82 -5.40 12.64 5.77
N SER A 83 -4.38 12.28 5.01
CA SER A 83 -3.41 11.27 5.38
C SER A 83 -2.02 11.87 5.48
N LEU A 84 -1.40 11.75 6.66
CA LEU A 84 -0.01 12.11 6.89
C LEU A 84 0.85 10.85 6.83
N PHE A 85 2.04 10.98 6.23
CA PHE A 85 2.96 9.84 6.06
C PHE A 85 2.26 8.66 5.38
N ASP A 86 1.64 8.95 4.25
CA ASP A 86 0.62 8.08 3.65
C ASP A 86 1.14 6.70 3.21
N GLY A 87 2.44 6.59 2.93
CA GLY A 87 3.01 5.35 2.42
C GLY A 87 2.36 4.95 1.10
N ILE A 88 1.88 3.73 1.01
CA ILE A 88 1.23 3.19 -0.19
C ILE A 88 -0.30 3.34 -0.18
N GLY A 89 -0.82 4.24 0.65
CA GLY A 89 -2.22 4.62 0.64
C GLY A 89 -3.17 3.68 1.36
N GLY A 90 -2.72 3.05 2.45
CA GLY A 90 -3.56 2.11 3.20
C GLY A 90 -4.79 2.75 3.83
N PHE A 91 -4.64 3.88 4.50
CA PHE A 91 -5.76 4.60 5.09
C PHE A 91 -6.71 5.18 4.04
N PRO A 92 -6.24 5.86 3.00
CA PRO A 92 -7.11 6.30 1.91
C PRO A 92 -7.88 5.16 1.24
N LEU A 93 -7.26 4.01 1.05
CA LEU A 93 -7.92 2.84 0.47
C LEU A 93 -9.09 2.38 1.33
N ILE A 94 -8.88 2.22 2.64
CA ILE A 94 -9.95 1.83 3.56
C ILE A 94 -11.08 2.87 3.55
N TRP A 95 -10.72 4.16 3.58
CA TRP A 95 -11.69 5.26 3.60
C TRP A 95 -12.53 5.32 2.33
N GLN A 96 -11.91 5.06 1.19
CA GLN A 96 -12.58 4.96 -0.09
C GLN A 96 -13.53 3.75 -0.14
N GLU A 97 -13.14 2.61 0.42
CA GLU A 97 -14.02 1.44 0.54
C GLU A 97 -15.26 1.75 1.39
N LEU A 98 -15.12 2.55 2.44
CA LEU A 98 -16.22 2.92 3.34
C LEU A 98 -17.11 4.02 2.79
N ASN A 99 -16.57 5.01 2.12
CA ASN A 99 -17.26 6.27 1.80
C ASN A 99 -17.27 6.64 0.30
N GLY A 100 -16.63 5.84 -0.55
CA GLY A 100 -16.46 6.18 -1.96
C GLY A 100 -15.23 7.06 -2.22
N SER A 101 -14.95 7.33 -3.49
CA SER A 101 -13.81 8.13 -3.92
C SER A 101 -13.98 9.63 -3.61
N GLY A 102 -12.86 10.36 -3.61
CA GLY A 102 -12.85 11.82 -3.40
C GLY A 102 -13.06 12.27 -1.96
N LYS A 103 -12.97 11.38 -0.99
CA LYS A 103 -13.14 11.69 0.43
C LYS A 103 -11.81 11.87 1.18
N CYS A 104 -10.70 11.42 0.62
CA CYS A 104 -9.37 11.82 1.06
C CYS A 104 -9.01 13.13 0.36
N LEU A 105 -8.98 14.22 1.13
CA LEU A 105 -8.82 15.56 0.57
C LEU A 105 -7.37 15.86 0.17
N TRP A 106 -6.42 15.30 0.89
CA TRP A 106 -5.00 15.36 0.57
C TRP A 106 -4.23 14.27 1.33
N ALA A 107 -3.07 13.94 0.82
CA ALA A 107 -2.14 13.00 1.44
C ALA A 107 -0.72 13.57 1.37
N SER A 108 0.12 13.20 2.33
CA SER A 108 1.52 13.60 2.41
C SER A 108 2.43 12.39 2.49
N GLU A 109 3.36 12.29 1.55
CA GLU A 109 4.40 11.27 1.49
C GLU A 109 5.63 11.86 0.80
N ILE A 110 6.83 11.48 1.24
CA ILE A 110 8.09 11.99 0.69
C ILE A 110 8.88 10.95 -0.09
N GLU A 111 8.58 9.68 0.08
CA GLU A 111 9.27 8.59 -0.61
C GLU A 111 8.72 8.43 -2.03
N GLU A 112 9.61 8.40 -3.01
CA GLU A 112 9.25 8.41 -4.44
C GLU A 112 8.40 7.21 -4.86
N PHE A 113 8.77 6.00 -4.45
CA PHE A 113 8.01 4.82 -4.85
C PHE A 113 6.62 4.76 -4.21
N PRO A 114 6.44 4.97 -2.89
CA PRO A 114 5.10 5.08 -2.31
C PRO A 114 4.24 6.16 -2.94
N MET A 115 4.79 7.34 -3.25
CA MET A 115 4.06 8.38 -3.99
C MET A 115 3.60 7.90 -5.36
N ALA A 116 4.46 7.19 -6.09
CA ALA A 116 4.09 6.62 -7.39
C ALA A 116 2.96 5.59 -7.26
N VAL A 117 2.97 4.76 -6.21
CA VAL A 117 1.89 3.81 -5.93
C VAL A 117 0.56 4.54 -5.77
N THR A 118 0.50 5.51 -4.86
CA THR A 118 -0.75 6.24 -4.58
C THR A 118 -1.24 7.04 -5.78
N LYS A 119 -0.35 7.67 -6.51
CA LYS A 119 -0.67 8.42 -7.72
C LYS A 119 -1.30 7.54 -8.80
N ILE A 120 -0.75 6.36 -9.01
CA ILE A 120 -1.29 5.40 -9.99
C ILE A 120 -2.61 4.80 -9.52
N ARG A 121 -2.75 4.48 -8.22
CA ARG A 121 -3.94 3.81 -7.68
C ARG A 121 -5.12 4.75 -7.46
N PHE A 122 -4.88 5.97 -7.05
CA PHE A 122 -5.93 6.95 -6.76
C PHE A 122 -6.07 8.03 -7.84
N GLY A 123 -5.14 8.13 -8.76
CA GLY A 123 -5.07 9.20 -9.75
C GLY A 123 -4.36 10.45 -9.22
N GLU A 124 -4.23 11.46 -10.09
CA GLU A 124 -3.72 12.77 -9.69
C GLU A 124 -4.85 13.56 -9.03
N GLU A 125 -4.68 13.84 -7.75
CA GLU A 125 -5.50 14.82 -7.03
C GLU A 125 -4.67 16.05 -6.70
#